data_8bf2ca17087e3e9eb78f1f916023ef43
#
_entry.id   8bf2ca17087e3e9eb78f1f916023ef43
#
_cell.length_a   1.000
_cell.length_b   1.000
_cell.length_c   1.000
_cell.angle_alpha   90.00
_cell.angle_beta   90.00
_cell.angle_gamma   90.00
#
_symmetry.space_group_name_H-M   'P 1'
#
loop_
_entity.id
_entity.type
_entity.pdbx_description
1 polymer ?
#
loop_
_entity_poly.entity_id
_entity_poly.type
_entity_poly.pdbx_seq_one_letter_code
_entity_poly.pdbx_strand_id
1 'polypeptide(L)'
;MGAKCCAESKQDVPTEVPDTIKDLPAIDFSGIRDPYCRFEASMPFSRTLVTVFIAKVDEAVKECGDESHVTLEALRKHLNTPSWQPLADANSALSKTLLSDAFKNKEKGTGADQIDADHLKVFGLLHCSGKPIDKTNAFFCIL
;
A
#
# COMPACT_ATOMS: atom_id res chain seq x y z
N MET A 1 -24.05 -4.97 -8.07
CA MET A 1 -23.67 -6.34 -7.63
C MET A 1 -22.31 -6.42 -6.95
N GLY A 2 -21.34 -5.60 -7.28
CA GLY A 2 -20.02 -5.58 -6.62
C GLY A 2 -20.06 -5.22 -5.12
N ALA A 3 -21.00 -4.38 -4.68
CA ALA A 3 -21.15 -4.00 -3.27
C ALA A 3 -21.59 -5.15 -2.36
N LYS A 4 -22.25 -6.17 -2.89
CA LYS A 4 -22.69 -7.34 -2.11
C LYS A 4 -21.54 -8.28 -1.75
N CYS A 5 -20.55 -8.43 -2.60
CA CYS A 5 -19.39 -9.29 -2.30
C CYS A 5 -18.54 -8.74 -1.16
N CYS A 6 -18.39 -7.43 -1.07
CA CYS A 6 -17.69 -6.79 0.04
C CYS A 6 -18.50 -6.86 1.36
N ALA A 7 -19.81 -6.93 1.30
CA ALA A 7 -20.68 -7.02 2.47
C ALA A 7 -20.74 -8.41 3.07
N GLU A 8 -20.67 -9.46 2.27
CA GLU A 8 -20.71 -10.86 2.74
C GLU A 8 -19.44 -11.25 3.49
N SER A 9 -18.29 -10.65 3.20
CA SER A 9 -17.06 -10.87 3.96
C SER A 9 -17.11 -10.38 5.41
N LYS A 10 -18.15 -9.63 5.78
CA LYS A 10 -18.34 -9.14 7.15
C LYS A 10 -18.94 -10.17 8.11
N GLN A 11 -19.39 -11.31 7.62
CA GLN A 11 -20.11 -12.27 8.46
C GLN A 11 -19.19 -13.17 9.29
N ASP A 12 -17.93 -13.36 8.91
CA ASP A 12 -17.12 -14.42 9.50
C ASP A 12 -15.95 -13.94 10.38
N VAL A 13 -15.51 -12.69 10.30
CA VAL A 13 -14.45 -12.20 11.18
C VAL A 13 -14.62 -10.69 11.36
N PRO A 14 -14.68 -10.17 12.61
CA PRO A 14 -14.43 -8.78 12.84
C PRO A 14 -12.96 -8.51 12.49
N THR A 15 -12.70 -8.14 11.25
CA THR A 15 -11.43 -7.55 10.87
C THR A 15 -11.41 -6.13 11.44
N GLU A 16 -11.20 -6.02 12.73
CA GLU A 16 -10.73 -4.79 13.30
C GLU A 16 -9.36 -4.54 12.68
N VAL A 17 -9.32 -3.63 11.71
CA VAL A 17 -8.04 -3.08 11.24
C VAL A 17 -7.41 -2.48 12.48
N PRO A 18 -6.27 -3.01 12.96
CA PRO A 18 -5.67 -2.49 14.16
C PRO A 18 -5.36 -1.01 13.95
N ASP A 19 -5.76 -0.17 14.89
CA ASP A 19 -5.50 1.27 14.88
C ASP A 19 -4.00 1.59 14.74
N THR A 20 -3.18 0.65 15.16
CA THR A 20 -1.71 0.72 15.06
C THR A 20 -1.20 -0.25 14.01
N ILE A 21 -0.58 0.32 12.98
CA ILE A 21 0.20 -0.46 12.01
C ILE A 21 1.45 -1.04 12.69
N LYS A 22 1.75 -2.31 12.43
CA LYS A 22 2.96 -2.99 12.93
C LYS A 22 3.67 -3.66 11.77
N ASP A 23 5.00 -3.60 11.82
CA ASP A 23 5.83 -4.38 10.90
C ASP A 23 5.71 -5.88 11.17
N LEU A 24 5.57 -6.65 10.11
CA LEU A 24 5.77 -8.09 10.14
C LEU A 24 7.26 -8.42 10.28
N PRO A 25 7.61 -9.66 10.68
CA PRO A 25 9.00 -10.08 10.77
C PRO A 25 9.77 -9.82 9.48
N ALA A 26 11.03 -9.45 9.61
CA ALA A 26 11.91 -9.21 8.46
C ALA A 26 12.11 -10.50 7.66
N ILE A 27 12.16 -10.35 6.33
CA ILE A 27 12.44 -11.46 5.41
C ILE A 27 13.95 -11.69 5.38
N ASP A 28 14.37 -12.96 5.47
CA ASP A 28 15.75 -13.36 5.22
C ASP A 28 16.04 -13.38 3.72
N PHE A 29 16.91 -12.49 3.28
CA PHE A 29 17.30 -12.38 1.87
C PHE A 29 18.46 -13.30 1.47
N SER A 30 19.06 -14.03 2.39
CA SER A 30 20.29 -14.83 2.14
C SER A 30 20.11 -15.87 1.03
N GLY A 31 18.90 -16.42 0.87
CA GLY A 31 18.58 -17.39 -0.17
C GLY A 31 18.10 -16.78 -1.51
N ILE A 32 17.89 -15.48 -1.56
CA ILE A 32 17.35 -14.80 -2.74
C ILE A 32 18.52 -14.38 -3.65
N ARG A 33 18.63 -15.02 -4.81
CA ARG A 33 19.68 -14.71 -5.79
C ARG A 33 19.27 -13.66 -6.81
N ASP A 34 17.99 -13.63 -7.20
CA ASP A 34 17.47 -12.70 -8.18
C ASP A 34 17.48 -11.26 -7.61
N PRO A 35 18.14 -10.30 -8.31
CA PRO A 35 18.21 -8.92 -7.84
C PRO A 35 16.84 -8.23 -7.72
N TYR A 36 15.90 -8.54 -8.60
CA TYR A 36 14.55 -7.97 -8.57
C TYR A 36 13.75 -8.48 -7.37
N CYS A 37 13.77 -9.79 -7.14
CA CYS A 37 13.13 -10.39 -5.97
C CYS A 37 13.74 -9.88 -4.66
N ARG A 38 15.06 -9.67 -4.65
CA ARG A 38 15.75 -9.08 -3.49
C ARG A 38 15.31 -7.64 -3.25
N PHE A 39 15.19 -6.86 -4.31
CA PHE A 39 14.71 -5.48 -4.24
C PHE A 39 13.27 -5.43 -3.72
N GLU A 40 12.36 -6.21 -4.30
CA GLU A 40 10.97 -6.30 -3.85
C GLU A 40 10.87 -6.70 -2.37
N ALA A 41 11.63 -7.71 -1.97
CA ALA A 41 11.66 -8.18 -0.59
C ALA A 41 12.26 -7.15 0.39
N SER A 42 13.11 -6.24 -0.10
CA SER A 42 13.65 -5.14 0.71
C SER A 42 12.67 -3.99 0.94
N MET A 43 11.60 -3.92 0.14
CA MET A 43 10.58 -2.90 0.27
C MET A 43 9.68 -3.16 1.47
N PRO A 44 9.12 -2.10 2.10
CA PRO A 44 8.28 -2.25 3.30
C PRO A 44 6.96 -2.97 3.04
N PHE A 45 6.53 -3.09 1.80
CA PHE A 45 5.28 -3.75 1.41
C PHE A 45 5.21 -5.19 1.93
N SER A 46 6.27 -5.96 1.79
CA SER A 46 6.33 -7.36 2.26
C SER A 46 6.19 -7.50 3.78
N ARG A 47 6.42 -6.44 4.52
CA ARG A 47 6.32 -6.38 5.99
C ARG A 47 5.02 -5.75 6.47
N THR A 48 4.08 -5.49 5.57
CA THR A 48 2.80 -4.86 5.87
C THR A 48 1.66 -5.74 5.39
N LEU A 49 0.64 -5.93 6.22
CA LEU A 49 -0.56 -6.64 5.80
C LEU A 49 -1.34 -5.82 4.77
N VAL A 50 -1.82 -6.48 3.73
CA VAL A 50 -2.55 -5.83 2.63
C VAL A 50 -3.79 -5.07 3.11
N THR A 51 -4.54 -5.62 4.04
CA THR A 51 -5.73 -4.99 4.61
C THR A 51 -5.39 -3.71 5.36
N VAL A 52 -4.32 -3.73 6.15
CA VAL A 52 -3.82 -2.57 6.88
C VAL A 52 -3.29 -1.51 5.91
N PHE A 53 -2.51 -1.93 4.92
CA PHE A 53 -1.96 -1.03 3.91
C PHE A 53 -3.05 -0.24 3.18
N ILE A 54 -4.07 -0.93 2.66
CA ILE A 54 -5.17 -0.29 1.93
C ILE A 54 -5.93 0.68 2.84
N ALA A 55 -6.24 0.28 4.06
CA ALA A 55 -6.91 1.15 5.02
C ALA A 55 -6.10 2.43 5.31
N LYS A 56 -4.78 2.31 5.45
CA LYS A 56 -3.90 3.47 5.68
C LYS A 56 -3.76 4.37 4.45
N VAL A 57 -3.77 3.79 3.26
CA VAL A 57 -3.82 4.58 2.01
C VAL A 57 -5.14 5.34 1.93
N ASP A 58 -6.27 4.72 2.24
CA ASP A 58 -7.57 5.40 2.26
C ASP A 58 -7.63 6.55 3.27
N GLU A 59 -7.05 6.37 4.46
CA GLU A 59 -6.92 7.44 5.44
C GLU A 59 -6.06 8.61 4.91
N ALA A 60 -4.95 8.31 4.26
CA ALA A 60 -4.07 9.31 3.66
C ALA A 60 -4.75 10.08 2.52
N VAL A 61 -5.53 9.40 1.69
CA VAL A 61 -6.34 10.01 0.63
C VAL A 61 -7.36 10.99 1.21
N LYS A 62 -8.07 10.59 2.26
CA LYS A 62 -9.03 11.46 2.96
C LYS A 62 -8.35 12.70 3.54
N GLU A 63 -7.16 12.54 4.10
CA GLU A 63 -6.40 13.68 4.63
C GLU A 63 -5.99 14.67 3.54
N CYS A 64 -5.63 14.18 2.35
CA CYS A 64 -5.29 15.04 1.22
C CYS A 64 -6.49 15.81 0.66
N GLY A 65 -7.72 15.44 1.01
CA GLY A 65 -8.94 16.07 0.48
C GLY A 65 -9.18 15.81 -1.01
N ASP A 66 -8.48 14.84 -1.58
CA ASP A 66 -8.57 14.42 -2.97
C ASP A 66 -8.87 12.92 -3.01
N GLU A 67 -9.93 12.51 -3.70
CA GLU A 67 -10.35 11.11 -3.73
C GLU A 67 -9.42 10.19 -4.53
N SER A 68 -8.54 10.78 -5.33
CA SER A 68 -7.72 10.04 -6.30
C SER A 68 -6.23 10.05 -6.03
N HIS A 69 -5.74 10.99 -5.24
CA HIS A 69 -4.31 11.21 -5.09
C HIS A 69 -3.88 11.26 -3.63
N VAL A 70 -2.65 10.87 -3.39
CA VAL A 70 -2.01 10.93 -2.07
C VAL A 70 -0.59 11.47 -2.21
N THR A 71 -0.11 12.15 -1.17
CA THR A 71 1.27 12.66 -1.11
C THR A 71 2.15 11.76 -0.25
N LEU A 72 3.47 11.84 -0.45
CA LEU A 72 4.42 11.11 0.41
C LEU A 72 4.30 11.53 1.89
N GLU A 73 4.01 12.79 2.14
CA GLU A 73 3.83 13.30 3.51
C GLU A 73 2.64 12.65 4.21
N ALA A 74 1.50 12.57 3.53
CA ALA A 74 0.32 11.90 4.06
C ALA A 74 0.56 10.40 4.26
N LEU A 75 1.21 9.73 3.31
CA LEU A 75 1.58 8.32 3.46
C LEU A 75 2.50 8.10 4.66
N ARG A 76 3.53 8.93 4.83
CA ARG A 76 4.45 8.84 5.96
C ARG A 76 3.76 8.95 7.31
N LYS A 77 2.74 9.79 7.39
CA LYS A 77 1.97 10.01 8.60
C LYS A 77 1.14 8.79 9.00
N HIS A 78 0.59 8.10 8.02
CA HIS A 78 -0.25 6.93 8.22
C HIS A 78 0.53 5.61 8.21
N LEU A 79 1.63 5.54 7.47
CA LEU A 79 2.54 4.40 7.42
C LEU A 79 3.79 4.70 8.26
N ASN A 80 3.63 4.72 9.57
CA ASN A 80 4.64 5.25 10.50
C ASN A 80 5.47 4.17 11.22
N THR A 81 5.57 2.98 10.67
CA THR A 81 6.42 1.92 11.23
C THR A 81 7.89 2.07 10.83
N PRO A 82 8.83 1.41 11.53
CA PRO A 82 10.24 1.46 11.17
C PRO A 82 10.54 1.07 9.71
N SER A 83 9.82 0.11 9.13
CA SER A 83 10.04 -0.30 7.73
C SER A 83 9.68 0.80 6.72
N TRP A 84 8.77 1.70 7.07
CA TRP A 84 8.35 2.83 6.23
C TRP A 84 9.15 4.12 6.47
N GLN A 85 10.13 4.11 7.37
CA GLN A 85 11.02 5.25 7.64
C GLN A 85 11.63 5.88 6.36
N PRO A 86 12.01 5.12 5.32
CA PRO A 86 12.56 5.71 4.10
C PRO A 86 11.64 6.71 3.39
N LEU A 87 10.33 6.72 3.67
CA LEU A 87 9.43 7.77 3.14
C LEU A 87 9.79 9.18 3.64
N ALA A 88 10.51 9.30 4.75
CA ALA A 88 10.95 10.58 5.27
C ALA A 88 12.01 11.26 4.39
N ASP A 89 12.72 10.48 3.59
CA ASP A 89 13.73 10.97 2.65
C ASP A 89 13.19 10.90 1.22
N ALA A 90 13.00 12.07 0.61
CA ALA A 90 12.56 12.18 -0.78
C ALA A 90 13.54 11.54 -1.79
N ASN A 91 14.81 11.38 -1.41
CA ASN A 91 15.85 10.76 -2.23
C ASN A 91 15.98 9.25 -2.02
N SER A 92 15.25 8.67 -1.07
CA SER A 92 15.25 7.23 -0.85
C SER A 92 14.75 6.46 -2.09
N ALA A 93 15.20 5.22 -2.24
CA ALA A 93 14.73 4.35 -3.32
C ALA A 93 13.21 4.16 -3.28
N LEU A 94 12.63 4.04 -2.09
CA LEU A 94 11.18 3.91 -1.89
C LEU A 94 10.44 5.16 -2.40
N SER A 95 10.85 6.36 -1.97
CA SER A 95 10.22 7.62 -2.37
C SER A 95 10.32 7.84 -3.88
N LYS A 96 11.49 7.59 -4.47
CA LYS A 96 11.68 7.67 -5.93
C LYS A 96 10.82 6.69 -6.70
N THR A 97 10.66 5.48 -6.19
CA THR A 97 9.79 4.47 -6.79
C THR A 97 8.33 4.94 -6.79
N LEU A 98 7.84 5.42 -5.64
CA LEU A 98 6.46 5.87 -5.50
C LEU A 98 6.15 7.15 -6.29
N LEU A 99 7.14 8.01 -6.52
CA LEU A 99 6.98 9.21 -7.34
C LEU A 99 7.27 8.97 -8.83
N SER A 100 7.61 7.75 -9.21
CA SER A 100 7.86 7.39 -10.62
C SER A 100 6.58 7.41 -11.46
N ASP A 101 6.75 7.39 -12.76
CA ASP A 101 5.64 7.40 -13.73
C ASP A 101 4.69 6.20 -13.59
N ALA A 102 5.16 5.09 -12.99
CA ALA A 102 4.33 3.92 -12.72
C ALA A 102 3.15 4.22 -11.78
N PHE A 103 3.28 5.23 -10.93
CA PHE A 103 2.26 5.66 -9.98
C PHE A 103 1.55 6.96 -10.40
N LYS A 104 1.67 7.33 -11.67
CA LYS A 104 0.99 8.49 -12.23
C LYS A 104 -0.18 8.06 -13.10
N ASN A 105 -1.27 8.78 -13.00
CA ASN A 105 -2.40 8.63 -13.89
C ASN A 105 -2.62 9.96 -14.61
N LYS A 106 -2.24 10.01 -15.89
CA LYS A 106 -2.33 11.22 -16.70
C LYS A 106 -3.77 11.69 -16.91
N GLU A 107 -4.71 10.75 -17.00
CA GLU A 107 -6.13 11.06 -17.18
C GLU A 107 -6.72 11.73 -15.94
N LYS A 108 -6.25 11.37 -14.76
CA LYS A 108 -6.64 11.98 -13.50
C LYS A 108 -5.80 13.22 -13.13
N GLY A 109 -4.82 13.60 -13.94
CA GLY A 109 -3.99 14.78 -13.72
C GLY A 109 -3.06 14.66 -12.51
N THR A 110 -2.47 13.48 -12.28
CA THR A 110 -1.54 13.27 -11.17
C THR A 110 -0.32 14.20 -11.27
N GLY A 111 -0.14 15.06 -10.28
CA GLY A 111 0.98 16.00 -10.21
C GLY A 111 2.32 15.32 -9.89
N ALA A 112 3.42 16.09 -9.98
CA ALA A 112 4.79 15.60 -9.75
C ALA A 112 4.99 15.02 -8.34
N ASP A 113 4.37 15.64 -7.34
CA ASP A 113 4.49 15.25 -5.93
C ASP A 113 3.33 14.36 -5.46
N GLN A 114 2.49 13.93 -6.37
CA GLN A 114 1.31 13.12 -6.09
C GLN A 114 1.48 11.70 -6.60
N ILE A 115 0.77 10.79 -5.95
CA ILE A 115 0.71 9.37 -6.28
C ILE A 115 -0.76 9.04 -6.55
N ASP A 116 -1.04 8.34 -7.64
CA ASP A 116 -2.39 7.83 -7.90
C ASP A 116 -2.72 6.74 -6.87
N ALA A 117 -3.80 6.95 -6.12
CA ALA A 117 -4.17 6.08 -5.02
C ALA A 117 -4.55 4.67 -5.48
N ASP A 118 -5.21 4.53 -6.62
CA ASP A 118 -5.60 3.23 -7.14
C ASP A 118 -4.37 2.43 -7.62
N HIS A 119 -3.44 3.07 -8.31
CA HIS A 119 -2.17 2.44 -8.67
C HIS A 119 -1.40 1.98 -7.44
N LEU A 120 -1.35 2.80 -6.40
CA LEU A 120 -0.69 2.47 -5.15
C LEU A 120 -1.36 1.28 -4.45
N LYS A 121 -2.68 1.23 -4.40
CA LYS A 121 -3.44 0.11 -3.82
C LYS A 121 -3.23 -1.17 -4.60
N VAL A 122 -3.26 -1.13 -5.93
CA VAL A 122 -2.98 -2.30 -6.78
C VAL A 122 -1.55 -2.81 -6.54
N PHE A 123 -0.59 -1.92 -6.46
CA PHE A 123 0.79 -2.29 -6.13
C PHE A 123 0.87 -2.97 -4.74
N GLY A 124 0.18 -2.42 -3.75
CA GLY A 124 0.07 -3.02 -2.43
C GLY A 124 -0.56 -4.41 -2.45
N LEU A 125 -1.59 -4.63 -3.27
CA LEU A 125 -2.19 -5.95 -3.46
C LEU A 125 -1.17 -7.00 -3.92
N LEU A 126 -0.28 -6.61 -4.81
CA LEU A 126 0.73 -7.52 -5.36
C LEU A 126 1.85 -7.81 -4.35
N HIS A 127 2.29 -6.81 -3.62
CA HIS A 127 3.54 -6.87 -2.85
C HIS A 127 3.36 -6.94 -1.33
N CYS A 128 2.23 -6.51 -0.77
CA CYS A 128 1.95 -6.66 0.65
C CYS A 128 1.68 -8.11 1.03
N SER A 129 1.96 -8.43 2.29
CA SER A 129 1.63 -9.73 2.86
C SER A 129 0.12 -9.86 3.10
N GLY A 130 -0.38 -11.07 3.03
CA GLY A 130 -1.80 -11.36 3.28
C GLY A 130 -2.23 -12.67 2.67
N LYS A 131 -3.37 -13.16 3.12
CA LYS A 131 -3.97 -14.36 2.57
C LYS A 131 -4.52 -14.09 1.17
N PRO A 132 -4.54 -15.05 0.25
CA PRO A 132 -5.12 -14.87 -1.09
C PRO A 132 -6.55 -14.34 -1.06
N ILE A 133 -7.36 -14.79 -0.13
CA ILE A 133 -8.75 -14.33 0.02
C ILE A 133 -8.83 -12.84 0.37
N ASP A 134 -7.96 -12.35 1.25
CA ASP A 134 -7.93 -10.94 1.63
C ASP A 134 -7.52 -10.06 0.44
N LYS A 135 -6.54 -10.52 -0.35
CA LYS A 135 -6.12 -9.86 -1.57
C LYS A 135 -7.21 -9.82 -2.63
N THR A 136 -7.91 -10.93 -2.82
CA THR A 136 -9.03 -11.01 -3.77
C THR A 136 -10.15 -10.07 -3.38
N ASN A 137 -10.55 -10.06 -2.12
CA ASN A 137 -11.60 -9.17 -1.63
C ASN A 137 -11.20 -7.69 -1.81
N ALA A 138 -9.97 -7.35 -1.45
CA ALA A 138 -9.46 -6.01 -1.61
C ALA A 138 -9.40 -5.56 -3.08
N PHE A 139 -9.04 -6.46 -4.00
CA PHE A 139 -9.03 -6.18 -5.44
C PHE A 139 -10.41 -5.79 -5.95
N PHE A 140 -11.44 -6.55 -5.59
CA PHE A 140 -12.82 -6.23 -5.98
C PHE A 140 -13.34 -4.93 -5.36
N CYS A 141 -12.80 -4.49 -4.25
CA CYS A 141 -13.16 -3.21 -3.65
C CYS A 141 -12.48 -2.00 -4.31
N ILE A 142 -11.35 -2.21 -5.01
CA ILE A 142 -10.63 -1.14 -5.73
C ILE A 142 -11.26 -0.89 -7.11
N LEU A 143 -11.76 -1.95 -7.75
CA LEU A 143 -12.41 -1.86 -9.05
C LEU A 143 -13.77 -1.16 -8.97
#